data_680769ede090b2642a8784ecbfc1c1e6
#
_entry.id   680769ede090b2642a8784ecbfc1c1e6
#
_cell.length_a   1.000
_cell.length_b   1.000
_cell.length_c   1.000
_cell.angle_alpha   90.00
_cell.angle_beta   90.00
_cell.angle_gamma   90.00
#
_symmetry.space_group_name_H-M   'P 1'
#
loop_
_entity.id
_entity.type
_entity.pdbx_description
1 polymer ?
#
loop_
_entity_poly.entity_id
_entity_poly.type
_entity_poly.pdbx_seq_one_letter_code
_entity_poly.pdbx_strand_id
1 'polypeptide(L)' 'MDEGFRRVLATPQQRKEIERNLKCSKSMIAYALDFQNNGLLSRKIRSYAINILKCPVI' A
#
# COMPACT_ATOMS: atom_id res chain seq x y z
N MET A 1 -16.87 13.20 -5.87
CA MET A 1 -16.59 12.97 -5.40
C MET A 1 -15.82 12.19 -4.98
N ASP A 2 -15.56 11.62 -4.76
CA ASP A 2 -14.86 10.77 -4.33
C ASP A 2 -13.61 10.65 -4.90
N GLU A 3 -13.13 11.50 -5.58
CA GLU A 3 -11.85 11.43 -6.15
C GLU A 3 -10.77 11.36 -5.09
N GLY A 4 -11.07 11.62 -3.88
CA GLY A 4 -10.11 11.44 -2.81
C GLY A 4 -10.01 10.02 -2.29
N PHE A 5 -10.86 9.14 -2.76
CA PHE A 5 -10.91 7.78 -2.23
C PHE A 5 -10.26 6.79 -3.17
N ARG A 6 -8.95 6.82 -3.19
CA ARG A 6 -8.20 5.81 -3.94
C ARG A 6 -7.74 4.72 -3.00
N ARG A 7 -7.56 3.55 -3.55
CA ARG A 7 -7.13 2.40 -2.76
C ARG A 7 -6.35 1.43 -3.63
N VAL A 8 -5.25 0.96 -3.09
CA VAL A 8 -4.49 -0.10 -3.74
C VAL A 8 -5.00 -1.42 -3.17
N LEU A 9 -5.50 -2.28 -4.04
CA LEU A 9 -6.06 -3.56 -3.62
C LEU A 9 -4.97 -4.61 -3.53
N ALA A 10 -4.68 -5.06 -2.33
CA ALA A 10 -3.67 -6.08 -2.09
C ALA A 10 -4.28 -7.22 -1.29
N THR A 11 -3.94 -8.45 -1.67
CA THR A 11 -4.38 -9.62 -0.93
C THR A 11 -3.63 -9.68 0.41
N PRO A 12 -4.17 -10.43 1.40
CA PRO A 12 -3.47 -10.60 2.66
C PRO A 12 -2.05 -11.13 2.47
N GLN A 13 -1.85 -11.99 1.49
CA GLN A 13 -0.55 -12.54 1.20
C GLN A 13 0.41 -11.47 0.69
N GLN A 14 -0.08 -10.60 -0.19
CA GLN A 14 0.72 -9.49 -0.70
C GLN A 14 1.07 -8.51 0.40
N ARG A 15 0.14 -8.26 1.32
CA ARG A 15 0.41 -7.38 2.45
C ARG A 15 1.50 -7.95 3.35
N LYS A 16 1.49 -9.26 3.57
CA LYS A 16 2.53 -9.90 4.35
C LYS A 16 3.88 -9.76 3.67
N GLU A 17 3.90 -9.88 2.37
CA GLU A 17 5.12 -9.73 1.60
C GLU A 17 5.69 -8.33 1.73
N ILE A 18 4.82 -7.32 1.67
CA ILE A 18 5.24 -5.94 1.86
C ILE A 18 5.80 -5.75 3.26
N GLU A 19 5.12 -6.29 4.25
CA GLU A 19 5.56 -6.18 5.64
C GLU A 19 6.96 -6.75 5.81
N ARG A 20 7.20 -7.90 5.22
CA ARG A 20 8.49 -8.57 5.34
C ARG A 20 9.59 -7.82 4.61
N ASN A 21 9.31 -7.39 3.39
CA ASN A 21 10.35 -6.79 2.55
C ASN A 21 10.66 -5.35 2.92
N LEU A 22 9.66 -4.61 3.36
CA LEU A 22 9.85 -3.21 3.73
C LEU A 22 9.93 -3.01 5.23
N LYS A 23 9.74 -4.07 6.01
CA LYS A 23 9.86 -4.04 7.47
C LYS A 23 8.99 -2.96 8.08
N CYS A 24 7.72 -2.93 7.69
CA CYS A 24 6.76 -1.96 8.19
C CYS A 24 5.61 -2.68 8.86
N SER A 25 4.84 -1.95 9.69
CA SER A 25 3.73 -2.54 10.41
C SER A 25 2.52 -2.72 9.52
N LYS A 26 1.61 -3.60 9.93
CA LYS A 26 0.37 -3.81 9.20
C LYS A 26 -0.45 -2.54 9.12
N SER A 27 -0.47 -1.77 10.21
CA SER A 27 -1.21 -0.52 10.22
C SER A 27 -0.66 0.45 9.20
N MET A 28 0.65 0.57 9.11
CA MET A 28 1.27 1.45 8.15
C MET A 28 0.95 1.02 6.73
N ILE A 29 0.94 -0.28 6.47
CA ILE A 29 0.60 -0.80 5.14
C ILE A 29 -0.84 -0.42 4.80
N ALA A 30 -1.77 -0.61 5.74
CA ALA A 30 -3.17 -0.28 5.51
C ALA A 30 -3.34 1.20 5.18
N TYR A 31 -2.72 2.07 5.97
CA TYR A 31 -2.82 3.51 5.73
C TYR A 31 -2.21 3.90 4.38
N ALA A 32 -1.08 3.28 4.05
CA ALA A 32 -0.41 3.60 2.79
C ALA A 32 -1.26 3.16 1.60
N LEU A 33 -1.81 1.95 1.66
CA LEU A 33 -2.61 1.43 0.56
C LEU A 33 -3.93 2.18 0.39
N ASP A 34 -4.43 2.76 1.47
CA ASP A 34 -5.67 3.56 1.42
C ASP A 34 -5.40 5.03 1.12
N PHE A 35 -4.16 5.39 0.86
CA PHE A 35 -3.75 6.77 0.58
C PHE A 35 -4.06 7.71 1.74
N GLN A 36 -4.06 7.19 2.96
CA GLN A 36 -4.33 8.01 4.14
C GLN A 36 -3.06 8.62 4.72
N ASN A 37 -1.90 8.16 4.27
CA ASN A 37 -0.63 8.67 4.73
C ASN A 37 0.24 8.94 3.52
N ASN A 38 0.88 10.11 3.47
CA ASN A 38 1.71 10.50 2.34
C ASN A 38 3.19 10.61 2.68
N GLY A 39 3.62 9.99 3.77
CA GLY A 39 5.03 9.98 4.14
C GLY A 39 5.86 9.16 3.16
N LEU A 40 7.19 9.26 3.31
CA LEU A 40 8.10 8.54 2.40
C LEU A 40 7.86 7.04 2.44
N LEU A 41 7.67 6.48 3.62
CA LEU A 41 7.46 5.04 3.75
C LEU A 41 6.17 4.63 3.06
N SER A 42 5.11 5.43 3.22
CA SER A 42 3.84 5.12 2.56
C SER A 42 3.99 5.13 1.05
N ARG A 43 4.75 6.07 0.53
CA ARG A 43 4.98 6.12 -0.91
C ARG A 43 5.76 4.92 -1.39
N LYS A 44 6.74 4.46 -0.61
CA LYS A 44 7.48 3.25 -0.94
C LYS A 44 6.57 2.04 -0.94
N ILE A 45 5.68 1.93 0.04
CA ILE A 45 4.75 0.81 0.13
C ILE A 45 3.85 0.79 -1.10
N ARG A 46 3.28 1.94 -1.46
CA ARG A 46 2.42 2.00 -2.64
C ARG A 46 3.18 1.67 -3.91
N SER A 47 4.38 2.20 -4.04
CA SER A 47 5.20 1.94 -5.21
C SER A 47 5.52 0.45 -5.32
N TYR A 48 5.88 -0.16 -4.23
CA TYR A 48 6.17 -1.59 -4.21
C TYR A 48 4.93 -2.39 -4.63
N ALA A 49 3.78 -2.06 -4.06
CA ALA A 49 2.56 -2.80 -4.36
C ALA A 49 2.15 -2.63 -5.82
N ILE A 50 2.28 -1.44 -6.35
CA ILE A 50 1.84 -1.17 -7.72
C ILE A 50 2.84 -1.71 -8.75
N ASN A 51 4.13 -1.48 -8.52
CA ASN A 51 5.15 -1.80 -9.52
C ASN A 51 5.68 -3.21 -9.42
N ILE A 52 5.81 -3.73 -8.23
CA ILE A 52 6.39 -5.07 -8.02
C ILE A 52 5.30 -6.13 -7.96
N LEU A 53 4.29 -5.90 -7.14
CA LEU A 53 3.22 -6.86 -6.94
C LEU A 53 2.07 -6.68 -7.93
N LYS A 54 2.10 -5.60 -8.70
CA LYS A 54 1.08 -5.33 -9.72
C LYS A 54 -0.31 -5.25 -9.15
N CYS A 55 -0.46 -4.69 -7.97
CA CYS A 55 -1.77 -4.55 -7.34
C CYS A 55 -2.58 -3.49 -8.07
N PRO A 56 -3.87 -3.74 -8.30
CA PRO A 56 -4.72 -2.76 -8.96
C PRO A 56 -5.02 -1.58 -8.05
N VAL A 57 -5.23 -0.42 -8.65
CA VAL A 57 -5.62 0.79 -7.95
C VAL A 57 -7.02 1.17 -8.40
N ILE A 58 -7.88 1.42 -7.44
CA ILE A 58 -9.23 1.86 -7.76
C ILE A 58 -9.44 3.31 -7.39
#